data_9f60705640719f2f8798606c23dba1fc
#
_entry.id   9f60705640719f2f8798606c23dba1fc
#
_cell.length_a   1.000
_cell.length_b   1.000
_cell.length_c   1.000
_cell.angle_alpha   90.00
_cell.angle_beta   90.00
_cell.angle_gamma   90.00
#
_symmetry.space_group_name_H-M   'P 1'
#
loop_
_entity.id
_entity.type
_entity.pdbx_description
1 polymer ?
#
loop_
_entity_poly.entity_id
_entity_poly.type
_entity_poly.pdbx_seq_one_letter_code
_entity_poly.pdbx_strand_id
1 'polypeptide(L)'
;MGSAVTKIVFQPPEPTYSKDPNLIWLNTSEHEVIPAFFIDRDAKFTLLFSHGNAEDLGMIIQYFREVSHILEVNIFAYEYTGYGMSTGEAHEQAIYADIEAAFKYLRDIIGIPWQEVVLYGRSIGSGPSVHLAAKTAVRAMVLQSPLASIYRVALNTRFTLPGDMFPNVDRIGKVLCPTYIVHGTKDEILPPEHAEALVRNCREGVAYPPYIVENGGHNNLEIVARQPFYDNFSKFLQWLEKEEIPEDLKLQAQETSL
;
A
#
# COMPACT_ATOMS: atom_id res chain seq x y z
N MET A 1 -9.46 10.96 23.58
CA MET A 1 -8.76 9.65 23.61
C MET A 1 -7.90 9.40 22.36
N GLY A 2 -8.09 10.14 21.26
CA GLY A 2 -7.36 9.93 19.99
C GLY A 2 -5.84 10.12 20.08
N SER A 3 -5.33 11.17 20.73
CA SER A 3 -3.91 11.54 20.59
C SER A 3 -2.90 10.57 21.21
N ALA A 4 -3.25 9.84 22.26
CA ALA A 4 -2.33 8.89 22.91
C ALA A 4 -2.18 7.58 22.10
N VAL A 5 -3.29 7.04 21.59
CA VAL A 5 -3.27 5.83 20.75
C VAL A 5 -2.58 6.12 19.41
N THR A 6 -2.87 7.27 18.81
CA THR A 6 -2.25 7.74 17.57
C THR A 6 -0.72 7.76 17.68
N LYS A 7 -0.17 8.31 18.77
CA LYS A 7 1.28 8.37 19.01
C LYS A 7 1.93 6.99 19.25
N ILE A 8 1.17 6.00 19.68
CA ILE A 8 1.65 4.62 19.83
C ILE A 8 1.69 3.93 18.47
N VAL A 9 0.69 4.18 17.64
CA VAL A 9 0.54 3.53 16.33
C VAL A 9 1.49 4.13 15.31
N PHE A 10 1.52 5.47 15.19
CA PHE A 10 2.35 6.16 14.19
C PHE A 10 3.70 6.56 14.81
N GLN A 11 4.77 6.10 14.22
CA GLN A 11 6.14 6.29 14.70
C GLN A 11 7.02 6.90 13.60
N PRO A 12 6.79 8.18 13.25
CA PRO A 12 7.60 8.84 12.24
C PRO A 12 9.06 8.88 12.68
N PRO A 13 10.02 8.46 11.83
CA PRO A 13 11.44 8.63 12.10
C PRO A 13 11.84 10.10 11.95
N GLU A 14 13.01 10.46 12.47
CA GLU A 14 13.66 11.71 12.04
C GLU A 14 13.89 11.65 10.53
N PRO A 15 13.63 12.74 9.78
CA PRO A 15 13.74 12.76 8.34
C PRO A 15 15.14 12.33 7.87
N THR A 16 15.22 11.31 7.00
CA THR A 16 16.50 10.79 6.48
C THR A 16 16.91 11.41 5.16
N TYR A 17 16.11 12.33 4.62
CA TYR A 17 16.34 13.05 3.37
C TYR A 17 16.17 14.56 3.57
N SER A 18 16.65 15.34 2.62
CA SER A 18 16.52 16.80 2.58
C SER A 18 15.66 17.24 1.40
N LYS A 19 15.31 18.53 1.35
CA LYS A 19 14.62 19.12 0.20
C LYS A 19 15.43 18.89 -1.08
N ASP A 20 14.80 18.20 -2.01
CA ASP A 20 15.32 17.91 -3.34
C ASP A 20 14.37 18.55 -4.37
N PRO A 21 14.85 19.26 -5.40
CA PRO A 21 14.01 19.83 -6.45
C PRO A 21 13.24 18.76 -7.26
N ASN A 22 13.66 17.52 -7.20
CA ASN A 22 12.96 16.41 -7.86
C ASN A 22 11.81 15.82 -7.03
N LEU A 23 11.62 16.26 -5.78
CA LEU A 23 10.46 15.88 -5.00
C LEU A 23 9.20 16.55 -5.54
N ILE A 24 8.16 15.77 -5.64
CA ILE A 24 6.81 16.21 -5.98
C ILE A 24 6.12 16.58 -4.66
N TRP A 25 5.47 17.73 -4.61
CA TRP A 25 4.73 18.16 -3.42
C TRP A 25 3.23 18.07 -3.69
N LEU A 26 2.54 17.30 -2.87
CA LEU A 26 1.11 17.02 -2.99
C LEU A 26 0.36 17.79 -1.90
N ASN A 27 -0.80 18.36 -2.27
CA ASN A 27 -1.74 18.93 -1.30
C ASN A 27 -2.85 17.92 -1.03
N THR A 28 -3.08 17.60 0.22
CA THR A 28 -4.12 16.66 0.65
C THR A 28 -5.44 17.36 0.91
N SER A 29 -6.52 16.60 1.00
CA SER A 29 -7.85 17.13 1.37
C SER A 29 -7.93 17.58 2.84
N GLU A 30 -6.99 17.15 3.68
CA GLU A 30 -6.84 17.61 5.07
C GLU A 30 -5.97 18.88 5.17
N HIS A 31 -5.68 19.55 4.01
CA HIS A 31 -4.86 20.77 3.91
C HIS A 31 -3.39 20.60 4.29
N GLU A 32 -2.90 19.38 4.31
CA GLU A 32 -1.49 19.08 4.55
C GLU A 32 -0.71 18.99 3.24
N VAL A 33 0.61 19.17 3.34
CA VAL A 33 1.54 19.10 2.21
C VAL A 33 2.51 17.94 2.44
N ILE A 34 2.52 17.00 1.51
CA ILE A 34 3.34 15.80 1.60
C ILE A 34 4.25 15.67 0.38
N PRO A 35 5.52 15.26 0.54
CA PRO A 35 6.40 14.98 -0.58
C PRO A 35 6.15 13.58 -1.16
N ALA A 36 6.51 13.44 -2.43
CA ALA A 36 6.51 12.18 -3.17
C ALA A 36 7.69 12.14 -4.12
N PHE A 37 8.06 10.96 -4.60
CA PHE A 37 8.95 10.79 -5.74
C PHE A 37 8.34 9.90 -6.80
N PHE A 38 8.75 10.12 -8.04
CA PHE A 38 8.36 9.29 -9.17
C PHE A 38 9.60 8.76 -9.89
N ILE A 39 9.68 7.44 -10.02
CA ILE A 39 10.66 6.73 -10.84
C ILE A 39 9.94 6.29 -12.09
N ASP A 40 10.12 7.04 -13.16
CA ASP A 40 9.54 6.76 -14.46
C ASP A 40 10.50 5.90 -15.29
N ARG A 41 10.00 4.81 -15.84
CA ARG A 41 10.69 3.90 -16.75
C ARG A 41 9.95 3.69 -18.05
N ASP A 42 8.94 4.47 -18.32
CA ASP A 42 8.03 4.25 -19.45
C ASP A 42 7.43 2.82 -19.44
N ALA A 43 7.17 2.33 -18.23
CA ALA A 43 6.66 0.97 -18.00
C ALA A 43 5.14 0.96 -17.99
N LYS A 44 4.55 -0.21 -18.30
CA LYS A 44 3.10 -0.39 -18.34
C LYS A 44 2.43 -0.16 -16.99
N PHE A 45 3.02 -0.69 -15.91
CA PHE A 45 2.43 -0.56 -14.58
C PHE A 45 3.20 0.43 -13.72
N THR A 46 2.43 1.18 -12.94
CA THR A 46 2.94 2.07 -11.90
C THR A 46 2.54 1.54 -10.53
N LEU A 47 3.53 1.22 -9.71
CA LEU A 47 3.30 0.88 -8.32
C LEU A 47 3.11 2.16 -7.51
N LEU A 48 1.91 2.37 -6.98
CA LEU A 48 1.64 3.42 -5.99
C LEU A 48 1.94 2.83 -4.60
N PHE A 49 3.07 3.23 -4.03
CA PHE A 49 3.62 2.62 -2.82
C PHE A 49 3.26 3.38 -1.56
N SER A 50 2.67 2.66 -0.61
CA SER A 50 2.39 3.07 0.77
C SER A 50 3.38 2.37 1.70
N HIS A 51 4.29 3.15 2.29
CA HIS A 51 5.42 2.63 3.07
C HIS A 51 5.02 2.06 4.45
N GLY A 52 5.94 1.36 5.10
CA GLY A 52 5.76 0.82 6.44
C GLY A 52 5.85 1.89 7.54
N ASN A 53 5.46 1.52 8.75
CA ASN A 53 5.67 2.37 9.92
C ASN A 53 7.18 2.57 10.18
N ALA A 54 7.55 3.69 10.79
CA ALA A 54 8.93 4.06 11.07
C ALA A 54 9.86 4.08 9.84
N GLU A 55 9.30 4.34 8.65
CA GLU A 55 10.02 4.57 7.40
C GLU A 55 9.72 5.96 6.86
N ASP A 56 10.61 6.48 6.00
CA ASP A 56 10.40 7.67 5.20
C ASP A 56 10.92 7.48 3.77
N LEU A 57 10.64 8.44 2.89
CA LEU A 57 11.04 8.36 1.48
C LEU A 57 12.56 8.20 1.29
N GLY A 58 13.37 8.81 2.17
CA GLY A 58 14.82 8.72 2.10
C GLY A 58 15.33 7.30 2.30
N MET A 59 14.71 6.55 3.21
CA MET A 59 15.07 5.16 3.50
C MET A 59 14.76 4.21 2.34
N ILE A 60 13.72 4.51 1.55
CA ILE A 60 13.19 3.57 0.55
C ILE A 60 13.58 3.88 -0.89
N ILE A 61 14.02 5.11 -1.23
CA ILE A 61 14.23 5.52 -2.63
C ILE A 61 15.26 4.65 -3.36
N GLN A 62 16.36 4.27 -2.71
CA GLN A 62 17.38 3.43 -3.35
C GLN A 62 16.88 2.00 -3.60
N TYR A 63 16.18 1.44 -2.63
CA TYR A 63 15.52 0.15 -2.77
C TYR A 63 14.54 0.16 -3.96
N PHE A 64 13.72 1.20 -4.09
CA PHE A 64 12.75 1.27 -5.19
C PHE A 64 13.36 1.55 -6.56
N ARG A 65 14.54 2.13 -6.64
CA ARG A 65 15.31 2.17 -7.91
C ARG A 65 15.68 0.77 -8.40
N GLU A 66 16.08 -0.12 -7.47
CA GLU A 66 16.35 -1.52 -7.81
C GLU A 66 15.06 -2.28 -8.16
N VAL A 67 14.01 -2.15 -7.34
CA VAL A 67 12.71 -2.79 -7.59
C VAL A 67 12.14 -2.38 -8.94
N SER A 68 12.16 -1.09 -9.26
CA SER A 68 11.73 -0.55 -10.54
C SER A 68 12.49 -1.19 -11.73
N HIS A 69 13.78 -1.43 -11.56
CA HIS A 69 14.58 -2.09 -12.58
C HIS A 69 14.29 -3.60 -12.70
N ILE A 70 14.16 -4.29 -11.56
CA ILE A 70 13.96 -5.76 -11.53
C ILE A 70 12.57 -6.13 -12.05
N LEU A 71 11.55 -5.38 -11.65
CA LEU A 71 10.15 -5.65 -12.02
C LEU A 71 9.69 -4.95 -13.30
N GLU A 72 10.54 -4.08 -13.88
CA GLU A 72 10.22 -3.27 -15.06
C GLU A 72 8.93 -2.46 -14.88
N VAL A 73 8.82 -1.73 -13.74
CA VAL A 73 7.65 -0.93 -13.36
C VAL A 73 8.05 0.51 -13.03
N ASN A 74 7.11 1.44 -13.18
CA ASN A 74 7.23 2.76 -12.59
C ASN A 74 6.93 2.69 -11.10
N ILE A 75 7.52 3.59 -10.30
CA ILE A 75 7.26 3.68 -8.86
C ILE A 75 6.84 5.10 -8.51
N PHE A 76 5.69 5.24 -7.89
CA PHE A 76 5.28 6.46 -7.23
C PHE A 76 5.16 6.19 -5.72
N ALA A 77 6.03 6.78 -4.93
CA ALA A 77 6.00 6.68 -3.49
C ALA A 77 5.75 8.06 -2.87
N TYR A 78 4.91 8.12 -1.86
CA TYR A 78 4.52 9.33 -1.17
C TYR A 78 4.76 9.19 0.32
N GLU A 79 4.97 10.34 0.99
CA GLU A 79 5.12 10.42 2.42
C GLU A 79 3.76 10.50 3.11
N TYR A 80 3.65 10.04 4.33
CA TYR A 80 2.46 10.29 5.14
C TYR A 80 2.51 11.65 5.82
N THR A 81 1.34 12.25 6.03
CA THR A 81 1.18 13.40 6.90
C THR A 81 1.88 13.16 8.24
N GLY A 82 2.75 14.09 8.66
CA GLY A 82 3.53 13.99 9.89
C GLY A 82 4.77 13.09 9.83
N TYR A 83 5.10 12.51 8.66
CA TYR A 83 6.33 11.74 8.42
C TYR A 83 7.30 12.52 7.55
N GLY A 84 8.58 12.22 7.66
CA GLY A 84 9.62 12.83 6.85
C GLY A 84 9.54 14.34 6.83
N MET A 85 9.36 14.94 5.65
CA MET A 85 9.22 16.38 5.46
C MET A 85 7.77 16.85 5.27
N SER A 86 6.79 16.01 5.52
CA SER A 86 5.36 16.36 5.47
C SER A 86 4.98 17.32 6.59
N THR A 87 3.93 18.10 6.36
CA THR A 87 3.30 18.92 7.41
C THR A 87 2.32 18.06 8.24
N GLY A 88 1.77 18.62 9.31
CA GLY A 88 0.70 18.05 10.11
C GLY A 88 1.11 16.97 11.10
N GLU A 89 0.12 16.26 11.61
CA GLU A 89 0.29 15.14 12.55
C GLU A 89 -0.37 13.88 11.97
N ALA A 90 0.32 12.73 12.06
CA ALA A 90 -0.17 11.46 11.54
C ALA A 90 -1.42 10.98 12.26
N HIS A 91 -2.46 10.67 11.52
CA HIS A 91 -3.67 9.99 11.98
C HIS A 91 -4.35 9.26 10.82
N GLU A 92 -5.25 8.34 11.12
CA GLU A 92 -5.84 7.45 10.11
C GLU A 92 -6.46 8.20 8.92
N GLN A 93 -7.24 9.26 9.16
CA GLN A 93 -7.92 10.00 8.09
C GLN A 93 -6.92 10.78 7.23
N ALA A 94 -5.88 11.38 7.84
CA ALA A 94 -4.83 12.04 7.09
C ALA A 94 -4.12 11.07 6.14
N ILE A 95 -3.77 9.87 6.59
CA ILE A 95 -3.12 8.86 5.75
C ILE A 95 -4.03 8.40 4.61
N TYR A 96 -5.35 8.37 4.81
CA TYR A 96 -6.29 8.13 3.71
C TYR A 96 -6.31 9.29 2.71
N ALA A 97 -6.30 10.52 3.18
CA ALA A 97 -6.20 11.70 2.31
C ALA A 97 -4.86 11.74 1.54
N ASP A 98 -3.78 11.24 2.14
CA ASP A 98 -2.46 11.18 1.51
C ASP A 98 -2.45 10.25 0.28
N ILE A 99 -2.96 9.03 0.40
CA ILE A 99 -3.02 8.10 -0.75
C ILE A 99 -4.00 8.58 -1.82
N GLU A 100 -5.12 9.21 -1.43
CA GLU A 100 -6.08 9.79 -2.35
C GLU A 100 -5.45 10.95 -3.15
N ALA A 101 -4.65 11.82 -2.51
CA ALA A 101 -3.91 12.89 -3.17
C ALA A 101 -2.84 12.33 -4.13
N ALA A 102 -2.11 11.29 -3.71
CA ALA A 102 -1.11 10.62 -4.53
C ALA A 102 -1.73 9.96 -5.77
N PHE A 103 -2.82 9.23 -5.61
CA PHE A 103 -3.55 8.61 -6.72
C PHE A 103 -4.11 9.66 -7.69
N LYS A 104 -4.71 10.73 -7.16
CA LYS A 104 -5.22 11.85 -7.97
C LYS A 104 -4.12 12.51 -8.78
N TYR A 105 -2.94 12.70 -8.20
CA TYR A 105 -1.80 13.27 -8.90
C TYR A 105 -1.32 12.38 -10.05
N LEU A 106 -1.22 11.06 -9.82
CA LEU A 106 -0.90 10.09 -10.87
C LEU A 106 -1.88 10.17 -12.03
N ARG A 107 -3.18 10.20 -11.74
CA ARG A 107 -4.25 10.20 -12.75
C ARG A 107 -4.34 11.54 -13.48
N ASP A 108 -4.41 12.65 -12.74
CA ASP A 108 -4.83 13.96 -13.29
C ASP A 108 -3.64 14.79 -13.79
N ILE A 109 -2.44 14.60 -13.24
CA ILE A 109 -1.27 15.40 -13.55
C ILE A 109 -0.26 14.62 -14.39
N ILE A 110 0.07 13.38 -14.00
CA ILE A 110 0.99 12.53 -14.78
C ILE A 110 0.25 11.88 -15.96
N GLY A 111 -1.07 11.62 -15.82
CA GLY A 111 -1.89 11.05 -16.87
C GLY A 111 -1.88 9.52 -16.91
N ILE A 112 -1.51 8.85 -15.82
CA ILE A 112 -1.52 7.38 -15.73
C ILE A 112 -2.95 6.90 -15.49
N PRO A 113 -3.53 6.10 -16.40
CA PRO A 113 -4.88 5.61 -16.23
C PRO A 113 -4.96 4.58 -15.08
N TRP A 114 -6.09 4.48 -14.42
CA TRP A 114 -6.29 3.56 -13.30
C TRP A 114 -6.00 2.09 -13.65
N GLN A 115 -6.15 1.71 -14.92
CA GLN A 115 -5.84 0.37 -15.43
C GLN A 115 -4.35 0.02 -15.37
N GLU A 116 -3.50 1.00 -15.14
CA GLU A 116 -2.04 0.86 -15.07
C GLU A 116 -1.52 1.10 -13.65
N VAL A 117 -2.40 1.49 -12.70
CA VAL A 117 -2.02 1.71 -11.31
C VAL A 117 -2.20 0.42 -10.51
N VAL A 118 -1.11 -0.03 -9.89
CA VAL A 118 -1.09 -1.14 -8.93
C VAL A 118 -0.74 -0.58 -7.55
N LEU A 119 -1.67 -0.68 -6.60
CA LEU A 119 -1.39 -0.29 -5.22
C LEU A 119 -0.39 -1.27 -4.60
N TYR A 120 0.59 -0.78 -3.87
CA TYR A 120 1.53 -1.60 -3.13
C TYR A 120 1.65 -1.09 -1.70
N GLY A 121 1.05 -1.82 -0.75
CA GLY A 121 1.08 -1.46 0.67
C GLY A 121 1.93 -2.42 1.48
N ARG A 122 2.89 -1.88 2.27
CA ARG A 122 3.71 -2.65 3.18
C ARG A 122 3.32 -2.37 4.63
N SER A 123 3.05 -3.41 5.43
CA SER A 123 2.73 -3.29 6.86
C SER A 123 1.54 -2.34 7.08
N ILE A 124 1.73 -1.23 7.82
CA ILE A 124 0.69 -0.20 8.01
C ILE A 124 0.20 0.38 6.69
N GLY A 125 1.05 0.42 5.65
CA GLY A 125 0.70 0.87 4.30
C GLY A 125 -0.39 0.03 3.62
N SER A 126 -0.69 -1.17 4.14
CA SER A 126 -1.87 -1.93 3.72
C SER A 126 -3.19 -1.22 4.06
N GLY A 127 -3.20 -0.38 5.11
CA GLY A 127 -4.37 0.42 5.50
C GLY A 127 -4.86 1.37 4.42
N PRO A 128 -4.06 2.35 3.99
CA PRO A 128 -4.42 3.25 2.91
C PRO A 128 -4.66 2.51 1.58
N SER A 129 -3.88 1.47 1.27
CA SER A 129 -4.06 0.70 0.04
C SER A 129 -5.44 0.02 -0.03
N VAL A 130 -5.85 -0.70 1.02
CA VAL A 130 -7.18 -1.32 1.11
C VAL A 130 -8.29 -0.27 1.11
N HIS A 131 -8.08 0.86 1.81
CA HIS A 131 -9.04 1.97 1.82
C HIS A 131 -9.30 2.51 0.41
N LEU A 132 -8.26 2.80 -0.35
CA LEU A 132 -8.40 3.33 -1.70
C LEU A 132 -9.02 2.29 -2.65
N ALA A 133 -8.53 1.04 -2.65
CA ALA A 133 -9.03 -0.03 -3.51
C ALA A 133 -10.51 -0.37 -3.24
N ALA A 134 -10.99 -0.19 -2.01
CA ALA A 134 -12.40 -0.42 -1.66
C ALA A 134 -13.36 0.67 -2.19
N LYS A 135 -12.83 1.82 -2.61
CA LYS A 135 -13.60 2.99 -3.06
C LYS A 135 -13.37 3.35 -4.54
N THR A 136 -12.19 3.05 -5.05
CA THR A 136 -11.72 3.57 -6.34
C THR A 136 -11.15 2.44 -7.17
N ALA A 137 -11.46 2.44 -8.46
CA ALA A 137 -10.91 1.47 -9.38
C ALA A 137 -9.39 1.68 -9.54
N VAL A 138 -8.65 0.58 -9.37
CA VAL A 138 -7.22 0.45 -9.65
C VAL A 138 -6.98 -0.89 -10.32
N ARG A 139 -5.88 -1.06 -11.06
CA ARG A 139 -5.61 -2.32 -11.78
C ARG A 139 -5.51 -3.52 -10.87
N ALA A 140 -4.78 -3.36 -9.76
CA ALA A 140 -4.56 -4.43 -8.78
C ALA A 140 -4.04 -3.84 -7.45
N MET A 141 -3.95 -4.69 -6.44
CA MET A 141 -3.36 -4.37 -5.15
C MET A 141 -2.40 -5.48 -4.71
N VAL A 142 -1.21 -5.08 -4.24
CA VAL A 142 -0.21 -5.94 -3.59
C VAL A 142 -0.10 -5.55 -2.13
N LEU A 143 -0.18 -6.51 -1.24
CA LEU A 143 -0.06 -6.31 0.21
C LEU A 143 1.08 -7.16 0.75
N GLN A 144 2.14 -6.52 1.23
CA GLN A 144 3.28 -7.17 1.85
C GLN A 144 3.20 -7.04 3.36
N SER A 145 3.25 -8.16 4.07
CA SER A 145 3.12 -8.22 5.53
C SER A 145 1.96 -7.37 6.05
N PRO A 146 0.72 -7.52 5.51
CA PRO A 146 -0.39 -6.64 5.82
C PRO A 146 -0.97 -6.87 7.22
N LEU A 147 -1.54 -5.81 7.80
CA LEU A 147 -2.34 -5.90 9.02
C LEU A 147 -3.83 -6.12 8.71
N ALA A 148 -4.52 -6.88 9.54
CA ALA A 148 -5.98 -7.03 9.47
C ALA A 148 -6.71 -5.83 10.11
N SER A 149 -6.19 -5.29 11.22
CA SER A 149 -6.50 -4.01 11.85
C SER A 149 -5.52 -3.73 12.99
N ILE A 150 -5.45 -2.49 13.47
CA ILE A 150 -4.54 -2.14 14.59
C ILE A 150 -4.92 -2.85 15.88
N TYR A 151 -6.21 -2.95 16.22
CA TYR A 151 -6.60 -3.64 17.48
C TYR A 151 -6.36 -5.14 17.41
N ARG A 152 -6.44 -5.75 16.23
CA ARG A 152 -6.07 -7.17 16.07
C ARG A 152 -4.59 -7.40 16.31
N VAL A 153 -3.74 -6.45 15.97
CA VAL A 153 -2.30 -6.47 16.30
C VAL A 153 -2.09 -6.31 17.82
N ALA A 154 -2.69 -5.26 18.40
CA ALA A 154 -2.42 -4.88 19.79
C ALA A 154 -3.08 -5.80 20.84
N LEU A 155 -4.28 -6.32 20.55
CA LEU A 155 -5.14 -7.00 21.51
C LEU A 155 -5.37 -8.48 21.16
N ASN A 156 -4.78 -8.97 20.06
CA ASN A 156 -5.01 -10.33 19.53
C ASN A 156 -6.50 -10.72 19.49
N THR A 157 -7.37 -9.75 19.14
CA THR A 157 -8.82 -9.95 19.05
C THR A 157 -9.21 -10.48 17.67
N ARG A 158 -10.31 -11.24 17.63
CA ARG A 158 -10.90 -11.72 16.35
C ARG A 158 -11.99 -10.79 15.81
N PHE A 159 -12.37 -9.78 16.57
CA PHE A 159 -13.47 -8.87 16.23
C PHE A 159 -12.95 -7.44 16.10
N THR A 160 -13.57 -6.66 15.22
CA THR A 160 -13.35 -5.23 15.12
C THR A 160 -14.09 -4.55 16.26
N LEU A 161 -13.38 -3.73 17.01
CA LEU A 161 -13.92 -2.99 18.14
C LEU A 161 -14.15 -1.52 17.76
N PRO A 162 -15.08 -0.80 18.41
CA PRO A 162 -15.22 0.64 18.21
C PRO A 162 -13.90 1.39 18.46
N GLY A 163 -13.52 2.26 17.52
CA GLY A 163 -12.26 3.01 17.58
C GLY A 163 -11.04 2.23 17.03
N ASP A 164 -11.24 1.07 16.41
CA ASP A 164 -10.18 0.38 15.67
C ASP A 164 -9.73 1.19 14.46
N MET A 165 -8.44 1.12 14.15
CA MET A 165 -7.85 1.80 13.00
C MET A 165 -7.45 0.80 11.93
N PHE A 166 -7.50 1.24 10.67
CA PHE A 166 -7.21 0.43 9.49
C PHE A 166 -7.93 -0.94 9.53
N PRO A 167 -9.27 -0.98 9.63
CA PRO A 167 -10.02 -2.23 9.68
C PRO A 167 -10.06 -2.91 8.29
N ASN A 168 -8.86 -3.33 7.81
CA ASN A 168 -8.68 -3.89 6.49
C ASN A 168 -9.52 -5.14 6.28
N VAL A 169 -9.64 -5.98 7.31
CA VAL A 169 -10.42 -7.22 7.25
C VAL A 169 -11.90 -6.98 6.97
N ASP A 170 -12.45 -5.83 7.41
CA ASP A 170 -13.85 -5.47 7.17
C ASP A 170 -14.06 -4.76 5.83
N ARG A 171 -12.98 -4.24 5.25
CA ARG A 171 -13.02 -3.46 4.00
C ARG A 171 -12.64 -4.28 2.79
N ILE A 172 -11.75 -5.28 2.94
CA ILE A 172 -11.17 -6.03 1.82
C ILE A 172 -12.23 -6.77 0.99
N GLY A 173 -13.36 -7.14 1.58
CA GLY A 173 -14.50 -7.71 0.86
C GLY A 173 -15.18 -6.77 -0.15
N LYS A 174 -14.88 -5.46 -0.08
CA LYS A 174 -15.35 -4.44 -1.03
C LYS A 174 -14.37 -4.18 -2.17
N VAL A 175 -13.15 -4.71 -2.09
CA VAL A 175 -12.13 -4.57 -3.12
C VAL A 175 -12.52 -5.41 -4.32
N LEU A 176 -12.52 -4.80 -5.51
CA LEU A 176 -12.92 -5.44 -6.76
C LEU A 176 -11.71 -5.80 -7.65
N CYS A 177 -10.55 -5.20 -7.39
CA CYS A 177 -9.34 -5.46 -8.16
C CYS A 177 -8.60 -6.71 -7.67
N PRO A 178 -7.88 -7.42 -8.55
CA PRO A 178 -7.00 -8.51 -8.16
C PRO A 178 -6.09 -8.14 -7.00
N THR A 179 -6.04 -8.97 -5.96
CA THR A 179 -5.28 -8.71 -4.74
C THR A 179 -4.27 -9.82 -4.49
N TYR A 180 -2.99 -9.47 -4.46
CA TYR A 180 -1.87 -10.36 -4.19
C TYR A 180 -1.29 -10.08 -2.80
N ILE A 181 -1.24 -11.11 -1.95
CA ILE A 181 -0.73 -11.00 -0.57
C ILE A 181 0.58 -11.78 -0.46
N VAL A 182 1.60 -11.14 0.11
CA VAL A 182 2.90 -11.73 0.43
C VAL A 182 3.13 -11.62 1.93
N HIS A 183 3.50 -12.74 2.58
CA HIS A 183 3.70 -12.76 4.04
C HIS A 183 4.77 -13.76 4.45
N GLY A 184 5.44 -13.52 5.57
CA GLY A 184 6.47 -14.41 6.10
C GLY A 184 5.96 -15.33 7.21
N THR A 185 6.42 -16.60 7.24
CA THR A 185 6.00 -17.57 8.27
C THR A 185 6.55 -17.25 9.66
N LYS A 186 7.58 -16.39 9.76
CA LYS A 186 8.19 -15.95 11.03
C LYS A 186 8.02 -14.45 11.27
N ASP A 187 6.94 -13.87 10.78
CA ASP A 187 6.60 -12.48 11.07
C ASP A 187 6.17 -12.38 12.55
N GLU A 188 7.04 -11.78 13.36
CA GLU A 188 6.82 -11.62 14.80
C GLU A 188 6.05 -10.35 15.16
N ILE A 189 5.91 -9.41 14.21
CA ILE A 189 5.18 -8.14 14.39
C ILE A 189 3.72 -8.32 14.00
N LEU A 190 3.49 -8.88 12.83
CA LEU A 190 2.17 -9.18 12.28
C LEU A 190 2.12 -10.69 11.95
N PRO A 191 1.65 -11.54 12.88
CA PRO A 191 1.57 -12.97 12.63
C PRO A 191 0.81 -13.33 11.36
N PRO A 192 1.12 -14.46 10.67
CA PRO A 192 0.52 -14.86 9.40
C PRO A 192 -1.00 -14.90 9.38
N GLU A 193 -1.63 -15.05 10.54
CA GLU A 193 -3.09 -15.02 10.71
C GLU A 193 -3.73 -13.73 10.21
N HIS A 194 -2.97 -12.60 10.19
CA HIS A 194 -3.43 -11.34 9.60
C HIS A 194 -3.63 -11.48 8.09
N ALA A 195 -2.64 -12.01 7.39
CA ALA A 195 -2.72 -12.27 5.94
C ALA A 195 -3.83 -13.29 5.61
N GLU A 196 -3.90 -14.39 6.36
CA GLU A 196 -4.94 -15.40 6.21
C GLU A 196 -6.36 -14.82 6.42
N ALA A 197 -6.53 -13.94 7.41
CA ALA A 197 -7.81 -13.29 7.64
C ALA A 197 -8.20 -12.40 6.44
N LEU A 198 -7.24 -11.68 5.85
CA LEU A 198 -7.50 -10.88 4.65
C LEU A 198 -7.86 -11.75 3.45
N VAL A 199 -7.09 -12.81 3.18
CA VAL A 199 -7.41 -13.76 2.09
C VAL A 199 -8.81 -14.35 2.23
N ARG A 200 -9.19 -14.79 3.44
CA ARG A 200 -10.54 -15.36 3.70
C ARG A 200 -11.68 -14.34 3.53
N ASN A 201 -11.40 -13.05 3.70
CA ASN A 201 -12.40 -12.00 3.59
C ASN A 201 -12.36 -11.28 2.23
N CYS A 202 -11.40 -11.60 1.36
CA CYS A 202 -11.46 -11.15 -0.03
C CYS A 202 -12.75 -11.63 -0.70
N ARG A 203 -13.27 -10.82 -1.61
CA ARG A 203 -14.35 -11.25 -2.50
C ARG A 203 -13.91 -12.47 -3.31
N GLU A 204 -14.82 -13.38 -3.59
CA GLU A 204 -14.53 -14.54 -4.44
C GLU A 204 -13.99 -14.13 -5.81
N GLY A 205 -12.93 -14.79 -6.25
CA GLY A 205 -12.25 -14.52 -7.51
C GLY A 205 -11.29 -13.31 -7.51
N VAL A 206 -11.22 -12.55 -6.40
CA VAL A 206 -10.34 -11.36 -6.30
C VAL A 206 -8.96 -11.72 -5.78
N ALA A 207 -8.84 -12.67 -4.84
CA ALA A 207 -7.55 -13.06 -4.28
C ALA A 207 -6.71 -13.84 -5.30
N TYR A 208 -5.55 -13.28 -5.69
CA TYR A 208 -4.51 -14.05 -6.37
C TYR A 208 -3.83 -14.99 -5.37
N PRO A 209 -3.32 -16.18 -5.78
CA PRO A 209 -2.67 -17.11 -4.87
C PRO A 209 -1.59 -16.41 -4.01
N PRO A 210 -1.71 -16.41 -2.68
CA PRO A 210 -0.78 -15.70 -1.82
C PRO A 210 0.61 -16.36 -1.86
N TYR A 211 1.67 -15.57 -1.70
CA TYR A 211 3.01 -16.08 -1.56
C TYR A 211 3.45 -16.04 -0.09
N ILE A 212 3.61 -17.20 0.49
CA ILE A 212 4.09 -17.36 1.87
C ILE A 212 5.59 -17.64 1.84
N VAL A 213 6.37 -16.71 2.37
CA VAL A 213 7.83 -16.80 2.44
C VAL A 213 8.24 -17.61 3.66
N GLU A 214 8.72 -18.82 3.43
CA GLU A 214 9.19 -19.68 4.50
C GLU A 214 10.39 -19.05 5.22
N ASN A 215 10.35 -19.02 6.56
CA ASN A 215 11.31 -18.34 7.44
C ASN A 215 11.43 -16.81 7.24
N GLY A 216 10.55 -16.20 6.47
CA GLY A 216 10.47 -14.75 6.33
C GLY A 216 9.91 -14.10 7.60
N GLY A 217 10.54 -13.04 8.07
CA GLY A 217 10.06 -12.14 9.12
C GLY A 217 9.37 -10.93 8.53
N HIS A 218 9.05 -9.93 9.37
CA HIS A 218 8.28 -8.74 8.95
C HIS A 218 8.98 -7.88 7.88
N ASN A 219 10.29 -7.68 8.02
CA ASN A 219 11.06 -6.69 7.24
C ASN A 219 12.15 -7.31 6.35
N ASN A 220 12.11 -8.60 6.06
CA ASN A 220 13.20 -9.28 5.35
C ASN A 220 12.75 -10.27 4.26
N LEU A 221 11.52 -10.18 3.79
CA LEU A 221 10.99 -11.12 2.79
C LEU A 221 11.83 -11.13 1.51
N GLU A 222 12.23 -9.95 1.06
CA GLU A 222 13.06 -9.72 -0.12
C GLU A 222 14.52 -10.17 0.08
N ILE A 223 14.97 -10.32 1.32
CA ILE A 223 16.32 -10.79 1.66
C ILE A 223 16.31 -12.33 1.76
N VAL A 224 15.34 -12.87 2.49
CA VAL A 224 15.22 -14.33 2.74
C VAL A 224 14.89 -15.10 1.46
N ALA A 225 14.04 -14.54 0.62
CA ALA A 225 13.57 -15.18 -0.61
C ALA A 225 13.75 -14.29 -1.84
N ARG A 226 14.93 -13.65 -2.00
CA ARG A 226 15.16 -12.61 -3.00
C ARG A 226 14.64 -13.00 -4.39
N GLN A 227 15.18 -14.05 -4.99
CA GLN A 227 14.79 -14.44 -6.33
C GLN A 227 13.33 -14.90 -6.41
N PRO A 228 12.86 -15.83 -5.56
CA PRO A 228 11.46 -16.23 -5.55
C PRO A 228 10.47 -15.09 -5.27
N PHE A 229 10.85 -14.10 -4.45
CA PHE A 229 10.01 -12.93 -4.18
C PHE A 229 9.74 -12.13 -5.46
N TYR A 230 10.80 -11.76 -6.17
CA TYR A 230 10.67 -11.00 -7.42
C TYR A 230 10.07 -11.84 -8.55
N ASP A 231 10.40 -13.13 -8.64
CA ASP A 231 9.81 -14.02 -9.65
C ASP A 231 8.29 -14.14 -9.49
N ASN A 232 7.80 -14.29 -8.25
CA ASN A 232 6.37 -14.38 -8.00
C ASN A 232 5.66 -13.04 -8.21
N PHE A 233 6.30 -11.93 -7.86
CA PHE A 233 5.77 -10.61 -8.16
C PHE A 233 5.69 -10.38 -9.69
N SER A 234 6.75 -10.69 -10.43
CA SER A 234 6.76 -10.59 -11.90
C SER A 234 5.70 -11.48 -12.55
N LYS A 235 5.50 -12.71 -12.04
CA LYS A 235 4.41 -13.59 -12.51
C LYS A 235 3.04 -12.97 -12.30
N PHE A 236 2.82 -12.33 -11.15
CA PHE A 236 1.57 -11.61 -10.89
C PHE A 236 1.36 -10.46 -11.88
N LEU A 237 2.38 -9.62 -12.13
CA LEU A 237 2.30 -8.53 -13.10
C LEU A 237 2.06 -9.05 -14.53
N GLN A 238 2.75 -10.11 -14.95
CA GLN A 238 2.56 -10.75 -16.26
C GLN A 238 1.17 -11.38 -16.40
N TRP A 239 0.62 -11.92 -15.31
CA TRP A 239 -0.76 -12.40 -15.29
C TRP A 239 -1.74 -11.24 -15.45
N LEU A 240 -1.54 -10.12 -14.73
CA LEU A 240 -2.37 -8.93 -14.91
C LEU A 240 -2.39 -8.39 -16.34
N GLU A 241 -1.30 -8.52 -17.10
CA GLU A 241 -1.25 -8.08 -18.50
C GLU A 241 -2.21 -8.85 -19.41
N LYS A 242 -2.47 -10.11 -19.08
CA LYS A 242 -3.27 -11.04 -19.89
C LYS A 242 -4.70 -11.16 -19.39
N GLU A 243 -4.91 -10.77 -18.13
CA GLU A 243 -6.21 -10.92 -17.48
C GLU A 243 -7.15 -9.79 -17.88
N GLU A 244 -8.36 -10.13 -18.22
CA GLU A 244 -9.41 -9.16 -18.50
C GLU A 244 -9.79 -8.40 -17.23
N ILE A 245 -10.05 -7.10 -17.38
CA ILE A 245 -10.50 -6.28 -16.27
C ILE A 245 -11.96 -6.65 -15.95
N PRO A 246 -12.26 -7.01 -14.68
CA PRO A 246 -13.62 -7.34 -14.26
C PRO A 246 -14.62 -6.22 -14.56
N GLU A 247 -15.83 -6.59 -14.97
CA GLU A 247 -16.87 -5.62 -15.33
C GLU A 247 -17.27 -4.73 -14.16
N ASP A 248 -17.40 -5.32 -12.96
CA ASP A 248 -17.69 -4.57 -11.73
C ASP A 248 -16.64 -3.49 -11.43
N LEU A 249 -15.38 -3.76 -11.77
CA LEU A 249 -14.28 -2.80 -11.59
C LEU A 249 -14.37 -1.65 -12.62
N LYS A 250 -14.80 -1.94 -13.85
CA LYS A 250 -15.06 -0.91 -14.86
C LYS A 250 -16.23 -0.02 -14.46
N LEU A 251 -17.29 -0.59 -13.89
CA LEU A 251 -18.42 0.17 -13.36
C LEU A 251 -18.01 1.06 -12.19
N GLN A 252 -17.22 0.54 -11.25
CA GLN A 252 -16.64 1.35 -10.16
C GLN A 252 -15.85 2.55 -10.70
N ALA A 253 -15.06 2.36 -11.76
CA ALA A 253 -14.29 3.44 -12.37
C ALA A 253 -15.19 4.57 -12.94
N GLN A 254 -16.35 4.24 -13.50
CA GLN A 254 -17.30 5.23 -14.01
C GLN A 254 -17.94 6.04 -12.89
N GLU A 255 -18.28 5.39 -11.76
CA GLU A 255 -18.91 6.05 -10.60
C GLU A 255 -17.93 6.97 -9.85
N THR A 256 -16.62 6.65 -9.85
CA THR A 256 -15.59 7.43 -9.15
C THR A 256 -14.90 8.49 -10.02
N SER A 257 -15.29 8.61 -11.28
CA SER A 257 -14.79 9.65 -12.21
C SER A 257 -15.50 11.01 -12.01
N LEU A 258 -16.29 11.13 -10.97
CA LEU A 258 -16.96 12.36 -10.52
C LEU A 258 -16.13 13.03 -9.37
#